data_9029c27fef57671d0e53631758d6149c
#
_entry.id   9029c27fef57671d0e53631758d6149c
#
_cell.length_a   1.000
_cell.length_b   1.000
_cell.length_c   1.000
_cell.angle_alpha   90.00
_cell.angle_beta   90.00
_cell.angle_gamma   90.00
#
_symmetry.space_group_name_H-M   'P 1'
#
loop_
_entity.id
_entity.type
_entity.pdbx_description
1 polymer ?
#
loop_
_entity_poly.entity_id
_entity_poly.type
_entity_poly.pdbx_seq_one_letter_code
_entity_poly.pdbx_strand_id
1 'polypeptide(L)'
;TNADGSFWLYPTKSNNLSVLPAWQVIEGVVDPYYFEGKVVIVGTSASGLFDLRSNALEKNIPGVSIIAQFVQQIFSNTFLKRPDWLLGLEFLVGLIFSIVITLTIQKQGPIGGLVAFGIGNGSIVYGSYYIFINHQFLVDPISPMVICLLAYLIITFFNFLFTEMERSKVRNAFSQYLSPVMVEKLAQSSESLVLGGERKEMTVLFSDIRGFTAISEEYKNDPEGLTDLINQLLSTLSNEILKTEGTIDKYMGDCIMAFWNAPIDQSDHRERAIEAAFNMQSALIALNEKLGKFEEDELAIGIGINTGECIVGNMGSEQRFDYTVLGDSVNLASRLEGQSNNYGFPMILGQSSVEGLDHQRVIELDLISVKGKNEPEKIYTVLPE
;
A
#
# COMPACT_ATOMS: atom_id res chain seq x y z
N THR A 1 -20.55 -51.87 -3.42
CA THR A 1 -19.97 -51.65 -4.75
C THR A 1 -20.41 -50.31 -5.25
N ASN A 2 -19.51 -49.58 -5.94
CA ASN A 2 -19.84 -48.37 -6.66
C ASN A 2 -20.82 -48.69 -7.81
N ALA A 3 -21.43 -47.64 -8.40
CA ALA A 3 -22.40 -47.82 -9.51
C ALA A 3 -21.79 -48.52 -10.73
N ASP A 4 -20.48 -48.46 -10.91
CA ASP A 4 -19.68 -49.12 -11.96
C ASP A 4 -19.27 -50.57 -11.60
N GLY A 5 -19.67 -51.07 -10.43
CA GLY A 5 -19.28 -52.39 -9.92
C GLY A 5 -17.88 -52.41 -9.27
N SER A 6 -17.18 -51.30 -9.18
CA SER A 6 -15.88 -51.22 -8.51
C SER A 6 -16.00 -51.31 -6.99
N PHE A 7 -14.90 -51.63 -6.35
CA PHE A 7 -14.80 -51.88 -4.93
C PHE A 7 -13.51 -51.30 -4.37
N TRP A 8 -13.60 -50.53 -3.28
CA TRP A 8 -12.47 -49.96 -2.60
C TRP A 8 -11.93 -50.88 -1.52
N LEU A 9 -10.75 -51.47 -1.77
CA LEU A 9 -10.11 -52.39 -0.81
C LEU A 9 -9.54 -51.58 0.38
N TYR A 10 -9.82 -52.05 1.60
CA TYR A 10 -9.11 -51.54 2.79
C TYR A 10 -7.72 -52.18 2.83
N PRO A 11 -6.63 -51.41 2.66
CA PRO A 11 -5.31 -52.02 2.57
C PRO A 11 -4.89 -52.64 3.91
N THR A 12 -4.54 -53.91 3.86
CA THR A 12 -3.98 -54.66 5.00
C THR A 12 -2.64 -55.25 4.62
N LYS A 13 -1.77 -55.53 5.61
CA LYS A 13 -0.49 -56.17 5.35
C LYS A 13 -0.70 -57.65 4.97
N SER A 14 0.08 -58.13 4.01
CA SER A 14 0.00 -59.51 3.51
C SER A 14 0.29 -60.57 4.59
N ASN A 15 1.08 -60.19 5.62
CA ASN A 15 1.41 -61.10 6.75
C ASN A 15 0.18 -61.56 7.57
N ASN A 16 -0.97 -60.92 7.40
CA ASN A 16 -2.21 -61.30 8.07
C ASN A 16 -2.92 -62.51 7.40
N LEU A 17 -2.41 -62.98 6.28
CA LEU A 17 -2.96 -64.12 5.58
C LEU A 17 -2.14 -65.37 5.92
N SER A 18 -2.86 -66.46 6.20
CA SER A 18 -2.22 -67.77 6.36
C SER A 18 -1.84 -68.35 4.98
N VAL A 19 -0.57 -68.42 4.70
CA VAL A 19 -0.05 -68.92 3.42
C VAL A 19 0.62 -70.27 3.66
N LEU A 20 0.19 -71.29 2.91
CA LEU A 20 0.77 -72.61 2.92
C LEU A 20 1.39 -72.92 1.55
N PRO A 21 2.65 -73.45 1.51
CA PRO A 21 3.20 -73.91 0.27
C PRO A 21 2.42 -75.13 -0.29
N ALA A 22 2.10 -75.10 -1.59
CA ALA A 22 1.28 -76.11 -2.23
C ALA A 22 1.86 -77.58 -2.10
N TRP A 23 3.17 -77.67 -2.03
CA TRP A 23 3.85 -78.98 -1.87
C TRP A 23 3.46 -79.67 -0.56
N GLN A 24 3.23 -78.93 0.55
CA GLN A 24 2.81 -79.54 1.83
C GLN A 24 1.44 -80.11 1.76
N VAL A 25 0.59 -79.53 0.93
CA VAL A 25 -0.78 -80.11 0.70
C VAL A 25 -0.72 -81.32 -0.18
N ILE A 26 0.07 -81.31 -1.24
CA ILE A 26 0.24 -82.43 -2.21
C ILE A 26 0.84 -83.65 -1.53
N GLU A 27 1.84 -83.42 -0.66
CA GLU A 27 2.56 -84.51 0.06
C GLU A 27 1.75 -85.02 1.29
N GLY A 28 0.58 -84.47 1.58
CA GLY A 28 -0.27 -84.90 2.70
C GLY A 28 0.31 -84.49 4.08
N VAL A 29 1.21 -83.49 4.15
CA VAL A 29 1.79 -83.02 5.40
C VAL A 29 0.80 -82.21 6.22
N VAL A 30 -0.18 -81.56 5.54
CA VAL A 30 -1.23 -80.79 6.18
C VAL A 30 -2.48 -81.64 6.35
N ASP A 31 -3.01 -81.68 7.59
CA ASP A 31 -4.23 -82.40 7.90
C ASP A 31 -5.40 -81.86 7.06
N PRO A 32 -6.17 -82.73 6.35
CA PRO A 32 -7.36 -82.25 5.60
C PRO A 32 -8.39 -81.49 6.42
N TYR A 33 -8.53 -81.75 7.71
CA TYR A 33 -9.38 -80.94 8.62
C TYR A 33 -8.96 -79.51 8.79
N TYR A 34 -7.66 -79.12 8.44
CA TYR A 34 -7.20 -77.80 8.46
C TYR A 34 -7.99 -76.84 7.51
N PHE A 35 -8.53 -77.41 6.44
CA PHE A 35 -9.30 -76.68 5.42
C PHE A 35 -10.81 -76.65 5.69
N GLU A 36 -11.28 -77.38 6.68
CA GLU A 36 -12.68 -77.40 6.99
C GLU A 36 -13.23 -76.06 7.40
N GLY A 37 -14.34 -75.64 6.77
CA GLY A 37 -14.94 -74.32 7.01
C GLY A 37 -14.17 -73.13 6.50
N LYS A 38 -13.08 -73.34 5.74
CA LYS A 38 -12.22 -72.26 5.20
C LYS A 38 -12.36 -72.13 3.69
N VAL A 39 -12.25 -70.89 3.20
CA VAL A 39 -12.10 -70.64 1.76
C VAL A 39 -10.60 -70.66 1.42
N VAL A 40 -10.26 -71.60 0.51
CA VAL A 40 -8.87 -71.78 0.04
C VAL A 40 -8.72 -71.15 -1.33
N ILE A 41 -7.72 -70.26 -1.44
CA ILE A 41 -7.40 -69.60 -2.70
C ILE A 41 -6.00 -70.10 -3.12
N VAL A 42 -5.94 -70.67 -4.33
CA VAL A 42 -4.69 -71.16 -4.91
C VAL A 42 -4.16 -70.15 -5.92
N GLY A 43 -2.92 -69.76 -5.79
CA GLY A 43 -2.30 -68.79 -6.70
C GLY A 43 -0.79 -68.84 -6.66
N THR A 44 -0.15 -68.14 -7.57
CA THR A 44 1.28 -68.05 -7.70
C THR A 44 1.85 -66.96 -6.80
N SER A 45 2.97 -67.28 -6.12
CA SER A 45 3.68 -66.31 -5.26
C SER A 45 5.14 -66.10 -5.69
N ALA A 46 5.61 -66.83 -6.69
CA ALA A 46 6.97 -66.69 -7.17
C ALA A 46 7.20 -65.46 -8.01
N SER A 47 8.26 -64.70 -7.71
CA SER A 47 8.59 -63.45 -8.42
C SER A 47 8.84 -63.62 -9.92
N GLY A 48 9.22 -64.84 -10.37
CA GLY A 48 9.40 -65.14 -11.79
C GLY A 48 8.13 -65.32 -12.61
N LEU A 49 6.93 -65.36 -11.99
CA LEU A 49 5.66 -65.52 -12.67
C LEU A 49 4.95 -64.20 -12.93
N PHE A 50 5.57 -63.08 -12.65
CA PHE A 50 5.13 -61.69 -12.97
C PHE A 50 3.76 -61.23 -12.46
N ASP A 51 3.09 -61.99 -11.59
CA ASP A 51 1.84 -61.53 -10.94
C ASP A 51 2.11 -60.83 -9.61
N LEU A 52 2.97 -59.78 -9.69
CA LEU A 52 3.26 -58.93 -8.57
C LEU A 52 2.43 -57.63 -8.68
N ARG A 53 1.79 -57.28 -7.60
CA ARG A 53 0.97 -56.06 -7.47
C ARG A 53 1.49 -55.18 -6.32
N SER A 54 1.03 -53.97 -6.25
CA SER A 54 1.30 -53.07 -5.13
C SER A 54 0.01 -52.54 -4.53
N ASN A 55 -0.04 -52.46 -3.22
CA ASN A 55 -1.09 -51.72 -2.51
C ASN A 55 -0.54 -50.51 -1.79
N ALA A 56 -1.34 -49.77 -1.06
CA ALA A 56 -0.92 -48.56 -0.35
C ALA A 56 0.10 -48.82 0.78
N LEU A 57 0.23 -50.05 1.29
CA LEU A 57 1.08 -50.39 2.42
C LEU A 57 2.32 -51.21 1.99
N GLU A 58 2.26 -51.94 0.89
CA GLU A 58 3.32 -52.87 0.48
C GLU A 58 3.50 -52.86 -1.04
N LYS A 59 4.76 -52.99 -1.45
CA LYS A 59 5.16 -53.17 -2.86
C LYS A 59 5.47 -54.63 -3.13
N ASN A 60 5.21 -55.09 -4.36
CA ASN A 60 5.56 -56.42 -4.86
C ASN A 60 4.89 -57.57 -4.08
N ILE A 61 3.60 -57.46 -3.78
CA ILE A 61 2.83 -58.56 -3.21
C ILE A 61 2.23 -59.45 -4.30
N PRO A 62 2.14 -60.77 -4.06
CA PRO A 62 1.49 -61.68 -5.00
C PRO A 62 0.04 -61.25 -5.25
N GLY A 63 -0.41 -61.29 -6.52
CA GLY A 63 -1.79 -60.92 -6.87
C GLY A 63 -2.84 -61.78 -6.14
N VAL A 64 -2.54 -63.04 -5.88
CA VAL A 64 -3.40 -63.94 -5.07
C VAL A 64 -3.63 -63.38 -3.66
N SER A 65 -2.66 -62.68 -3.07
CA SER A 65 -2.83 -62.08 -1.74
C SER A 65 -3.85 -60.93 -1.75
N ILE A 66 -3.93 -60.18 -2.84
CA ILE A 66 -4.94 -59.11 -3.02
C ILE A 66 -6.33 -59.74 -3.13
N ILE A 67 -6.47 -60.83 -3.89
CA ILE A 67 -7.73 -61.57 -4.01
C ILE A 67 -8.15 -62.14 -2.65
N ALA A 68 -7.19 -62.67 -1.88
CA ALA A 68 -7.46 -63.17 -0.53
C ALA A 68 -7.92 -62.09 0.43
N GLN A 69 -7.30 -60.89 0.42
CA GLN A 69 -7.71 -59.73 1.17
C GLN A 69 -9.14 -59.30 0.77
N PHE A 70 -9.43 -59.28 -0.52
CA PHE A 70 -10.77 -58.94 -1.02
C PHE A 70 -11.84 -59.89 -0.48
N VAL A 71 -11.63 -61.21 -0.58
CA VAL A 71 -12.56 -62.22 -0.05
C VAL A 71 -12.72 -62.11 1.47
N GLN A 72 -11.61 -61.92 2.19
CA GLN A 72 -11.64 -61.73 3.65
C GLN A 72 -12.47 -60.51 4.05
N GLN A 73 -12.31 -59.38 3.32
CA GLN A 73 -13.05 -58.14 3.59
C GLN A 73 -14.53 -58.24 3.31
N ILE A 74 -14.96 -59.06 2.33
CA ILE A 74 -16.37 -59.35 2.10
C ILE A 74 -16.95 -60.08 3.32
N PHE A 75 -16.25 -61.11 3.81
CA PHE A 75 -16.73 -61.89 4.98
C PHE A 75 -16.73 -61.07 6.27
N SER A 76 -15.74 -60.21 6.48
CA SER A 76 -15.63 -59.34 7.67
C SER A 76 -16.38 -58.03 7.59
N ASN A 77 -16.98 -57.74 6.42
CA ASN A 77 -17.65 -56.46 6.14
C ASN A 77 -16.78 -55.20 6.43
N THR A 78 -15.47 -55.29 6.15
CA THR A 78 -14.47 -54.27 6.49
C THR A 78 -13.94 -53.52 5.28
N PHE A 79 -14.77 -53.26 4.28
CA PHE A 79 -14.37 -52.56 3.06
C PHE A 79 -14.58 -51.02 3.16
N LEU A 80 -13.80 -50.26 2.40
CA LEU A 80 -13.96 -48.82 2.31
C LEU A 80 -15.25 -48.47 1.56
N LYS A 81 -15.94 -47.44 2.09
CA LYS A 81 -17.18 -46.93 1.52
C LYS A 81 -16.98 -45.49 1.04
N ARG A 82 -17.36 -45.21 -0.20
CA ARG A 82 -17.43 -43.87 -0.75
C ARG A 82 -18.77 -43.63 -1.43
N PRO A 83 -19.84 -43.39 -0.66
CA PRO A 83 -21.15 -43.09 -1.22
C PRO A 83 -21.14 -41.77 -1.97
N ASP A 84 -21.99 -41.61 -3.00
CA ASP A 84 -22.04 -40.46 -3.90
C ASP A 84 -22.32 -39.13 -3.18
N TRP A 85 -23.08 -39.17 -2.08
CA TRP A 85 -23.37 -37.97 -1.28
C TRP A 85 -22.15 -37.41 -0.56
N LEU A 86 -21.09 -38.18 -0.40
CA LEU A 86 -19.88 -37.75 0.31
C LEU A 86 -19.19 -36.58 -0.41
N LEU A 87 -19.22 -36.58 -1.74
CA LEU A 87 -18.69 -35.49 -2.54
C LEU A 87 -19.40 -34.16 -2.22
N GLY A 88 -20.73 -34.17 -2.08
CA GLY A 88 -21.49 -32.98 -1.68
C GLY A 88 -21.13 -32.49 -0.27
N LEU A 89 -20.88 -33.43 0.67
CA LEU A 89 -20.44 -33.09 2.02
C LEU A 89 -19.05 -32.45 2.03
N GLU A 90 -18.10 -32.98 1.27
CA GLU A 90 -16.75 -32.42 1.11
C GLU A 90 -16.80 -30.97 0.63
N PHE A 91 -17.60 -30.65 -0.40
CA PHE A 91 -17.82 -29.30 -0.87
C PHE A 91 -18.48 -28.38 0.18
N LEU A 92 -19.48 -28.87 0.89
CA LEU A 92 -20.19 -28.14 1.93
C LEU A 92 -19.26 -27.77 3.09
N VAL A 93 -18.41 -28.70 3.52
CA VAL A 93 -17.39 -28.47 4.55
C VAL A 93 -16.40 -27.39 4.08
N GLY A 94 -15.90 -27.50 2.85
CA GLY A 94 -15.01 -26.49 2.27
C GLY A 94 -15.65 -25.09 2.23
N LEU A 95 -16.93 -25.01 1.87
CA LEU A 95 -17.69 -23.76 1.84
C LEU A 95 -17.86 -23.15 3.24
N ILE A 96 -18.24 -23.97 4.24
CA ILE A 96 -18.40 -23.48 5.63
C ILE A 96 -17.09 -22.91 6.15
N PHE A 97 -15.97 -23.64 6.00
CA PHE A 97 -14.67 -23.14 6.46
C PHE A 97 -14.23 -21.91 5.69
N SER A 98 -14.51 -21.79 4.38
CA SER A 98 -14.23 -20.59 3.59
C SER A 98 -14.99 -19.38 4.10
N ILE A 99 -16.26 -19.54 4.50
CA ILE A 99 -17.04 -18.45 5.13
C ILE A 99 -16.42 -18.04 6.46
N VAL A 100 -16.01 -18.98 7.30
CA VAL A 100 -15.35 -18.69 8.59
C VAL A 100 -14.03 -17.91 8.36
N ILE A 101 -13.21 -18.36 7.42
CA ILE A 101 -11.95 -17.68 7.05
C ILE A 101 -12.25 -16.25 6.58
N THR A 102 -13.24 -16.07 5.71
CA THR A 102 -13.66 -14.76 5.19
C THR A 102 -14.05 -13.81 6.31
N LEU A 103 -14.93 -14.26 7.21
CA LEU A 103 -15.38 -13.44 8.36
C LEU A 103 -14.23 -13.10 9.31
N THR A 104 -13.28 -14.02 9.47
CA THR A 104 -12.10 -13.80 10.31
C THR A 104 -11.16 -12.78 9.68
N ILE A 105 -10.93 -12.84 8.36
CA ILE A 105 -10.13 -11.84 7.63
C ILE A 105 -10.74 -10.44 7.79
N GLN A 106 -12.06 -10.32 7.66
CA GLN A 106 -12.76 -9.03 7.79
C GLN A 106 -12.64 -8.43 9.19
N LYS A 107 -12.65 -9.26 10.26
CA LYS A 107 -12.59 -8.78 11.66
C LYS A 107 -11.19 -8.62 12.21
N GLN A 108 -10.27 -9.52 11.87
CA GLN A 108 -8.94 -9.62 12.48
C GLN A 108 -7.79 -9.46 11.48
N GLY A 109 -8.13 -9.16 10.23
CA GLY A 109 -7.16 -9.00 9.16
C GLY A 109 -6.57 -10.32 8.62
N PRO A 110 -5.57 -10.24 7.71
CA PRO A 110 -5.00 -11.41 7.03
C PRO A 110 -4.35 -12.43 7.97
N ILE A 111 -3.73 -11.96 9.06
CA ILE A 111 -3.06 -12.84 10.05
C ILE A 111 -4.09 -13.70 10.77
N GLY A 112 -5.20 -13.11 11.23
CA GLY A 112 -6.31 -13.85 11.83
C GLY A 112 -6.90 -14.89 10.87
N GLY A 113 -7.04 -14.51 9.60
CA GLY A 113 -7.46 -15.43 8.52
C GLY A 113 -6.49 -16.59 8.32
N LEU A 114 -5.18 -16.39 8.41
CA LEU A 114 -4.17 -17.43 8.29
C LEU A 114 -4.28 -18.44 9.45
N VAL A 115 -4.52 -17.98 10.66
CA VAL A 115 -4.73 -18.85 11.83
C VAL A 115 -6.01 -19.68 11.65
N ALA A 116 -7.11 -19.04 11.23
CA ALA A 116 -8.38 -19.76 10.95
C ALA A 116 -8.21 -20.79 9.81
N PHE A 117 -7.45 -20.46 8.77
CA PHE A 117 -7.10 -21.38 7.69
C PHE A 117 -6.30 -22.59 8.21
N GLY A 118 -5.30 -22.39 9.05
CA GLY A 118 -4.51 -23.48 9.65
C GLY A 118 -5.35 -24.41 10.52
N ILE A 119 -6.17 -23.84 11.40
CA ILE A 119 -7.07 -24.62 12.27
C ILE A 119 -8.12 -25.37 11.45
N GLY A 120 -8.73 -24.71 10.46
CA GLY A 120 -9.75 -25.31 9.59
C GLY A 120 -9.19 -26.50 8.81
N ASN A 121 -8.04 -26.34 8.14
CA ASN A 121 -7.41 -27.43 7.41
C ASN A 121 -6.93 -28.57 8.33
N GLY A 122 -6.39 -28.26 9.49
CA GLY A 122 -6.05 -29.26 10.50
C GLY A 122 -7.27 -30.08 10.96
N SER A 123 -8.41 -29.41 11.14
CA SER A 123 -9.67 -30.08 11.49
C SER A 123 -10.21 -30.97 10.37
N ILE A 124 -10.08 -30.54 9.10
CA ILE A 124 -10.47 -31.33 7.92
C ILE A 124 -9.62 -32.61 7.82
N VAL A 125 -8.30 -32.49 7.95
CA VAL A 125 -7.40 -33.64 7.88
C VAL A 125 -7.65 -34.60 9.04
N TYR A 126 -7.76 -34.08 10.26
CA TYR A 126 -8.05 -34.91 11.44
C TYR A 126 -9.41 -35.59 11.34
N GLY A 127 -10.45 -34.88 10.91
CA GLY A 127 -11.80 -35.42 10.72
C GLY A 127 -11.83 -36.51 9.66
N SER A 128 -11.18 -36.29 8.51
CA SER A 128 -11.03 -37.30 7.45
C SER A 128 -10.31 -38.56 7.99
N TYR A 129 -9.21 -38.40 8.71
CA TYR A 129 -8.49 -39.51 9.33
C TYR A 129 -9.32 -40.27 10.36
N TYR A 130 -10.05 -39.57 11.22
CA TYR A 130 -10.93 -40.17 12.23
C TYR A 130 -12.06 -40.99 11.60
N ILE A 131 -12.73 -40.47 10.58
CA ILE A 131 -13.81 -41.11 9.86
C ILE A 131 -13.28 -42.34 9.09
N PHE A 132 -12.07 -42.23 8.52
CA PHE A 132 -11.42 -43.35 7.84
C PHE A 132 -11.19 -44.52 8.79
N ILE A 133 -10.63 -44.29 9.98
CA ILE A 133 -10.32 -45.38 10.93
C ILE A 133 -11.56 -45.97 11.54
N ASN A 134 -12.51 -45.15 12.00
CA ASN A 134 -13.63 -45.64 12.81
C ASN A 134 -14.83 -46.10 11.96
N HIS A 135 -15.04 -45.49 10.80
CA HIS A 135 -16.22 -45.71 9.97
C HIS A 135 -15.90 -46.24 8.58
N GLN A 136 -14.63 -46.39 8.22
CA GLN A 136 -14.16 -46.89 6.92
C GLN A 136 -14.71 -46.12 5.72
N PHE A 137 -15.05 -44.83 5.92
CA PHE A 137 -15.39 -43.95 4.83
C PHE A 137 -14.13 -43.29 4.24
N LEU A 138 -14.05 -43.32 2.90
CA LEU A 138 -12.99 -42.68 2.14
C LEU A 138 -13.37 -41.22 1.86
N VAL A 139 -13.08 -40.34 2.81
CA VAL A 139 -13.30 -38.90 2.70
C VAL A 139 -12.05 -38.23 2.10
N ASP A 140 -12.23 -37.45 1.04
CA ASP A 140 -11.13 -36.66 0.46
C ASP A 140 -10.91 -35.36 1.24
N PRO A 141 -9.77 -35.18 1.92
CA PRO A 141 -9.48 -33.93 2.60
C PRO A 141 -8.94 -32.83 1.64
N ILE A 142 -8.44 -33.22 0.44
CA ILE A 142 -7.73 -32.30 -0.46
C ILE A 142 -8.71 -31.31 -1.09
N SER A 143 -9.86 -31.77 -1.57
CA SER A 143 -10.86 -30.91 -2.21
C SER A 143 -11.32 -29.74 -1.33
N PRO A 144 -11.79 -29.95 -0.07
CA PRO A 144 -12.15 -28.82 0.79
C PRO A 144 -10.96 -27.95 1.18
N MET A 145 -9.74 -28.51 1.32
CA MET A 145 -8.53 -27.73 1.60
C MET A 145 -8.18 -26.78 0.46
N VAL A 146 -8.31 -27.23 -0.80
CA VAL A 146 -8.09 -26.38 -1.99
C VAL A 146 -9.10 -25.25 -2.05
N ILE A 147 -10.36 -25.52 -1.74
CA ILE A 147 -11.43 -24.50 -1.68
C ILE A 147 -11.07 -23.43 -0.63
N CYS A 148 -10.66 -23.86 0.57
CA CYS A 148 -10.22 -22.94 1.63
C CYS A 148 -9.00 -22.10 1.24
N LEU A 149 -8.03 -22.71 0.55
CA LEU A 149 -6.83 -22.01 0.07
C LEU A 149 -7.18 -20.94 -0.95
N LEU A 150 -7.99 -21.28 -1.95
CA LEU A 150 -8.41 -20.34 -2.97
C LEU A 150 -9.22 -19.20 -2.36
N ALA A 151 -10.15 -19.48 -1.46
CA ALA A 151 -10.91 -18.47 -0.75
C ALA A 151 -9.99 -17.52 0.04
N TYR A 152 -9.02 -18.05 0.81
CA TYR A 152 -8.06 -17.25 1.56
C TYR A 152 -7.25 -16.33 0.64
N LEU A 153 -6.69 -16.86 -0.45
CA LEU A 153 -5.86 -16.08 -1.38
C LEU A 153 -6.66 -14.98 -2.07
N ILE A 154 -7.85 -15.32 -2.59
CA ILE A 154 -8.70 -14.36 -3.30
C ILE A 154 -9.14 -13.23 -2.37
N ILE A 155 -9.62 -13.55 -1.17
CA ILE A 155 -10.16 -12.55 -0.25
C ILE A 155 -9.03 -11.67 0.31
N THR A 156 -7.87 -12.25 0.64
CA THR A 156 -6.70 -11.49 1.08
C THR A 156 -6.21 -10.53 -0.01
N PHE A 157 -6.17 -10.98 -1.27
CA PHE A 157 -5.78 -10.16 -2.41
C PHE A 157 -6.74 -8.97 -2.61
N PHE A 158 -8.06 -9.21 -2.62
CA PHE A 158 -9.02 -8.13 -2.75
C PHE A 158 -8.99 -7.17 -1.57
N ASN A 159 -8.85 -7.68 -0.35
CA ASN A 159 -8.74 -6.83 0.84
C ASN A 159 -7.51 -5.92 0.78
N PHE A 160 -6.37 -6.45 0.31
CA PHE A 160 -5.16 -5.65 0.06
C PHE A 160 -5.41 -4.56 -0.98
N LEU A 161 -6.01 -4.89 -2.14
CA LEU A 161 -6.31 -3.92 -3.19
C LEU A 161 -7.24 -2.80 -2.70
N PHE A 162 -8.32 -3.14 -2.00
CA PHE A 162 -9.26 -2.14 -1.49
C PHE A 162 -8.61 -1.23 -0.46
N THR A 163 -7.83 -1.77 0.46
CA THR A 163 -7.11 -0.97 1.46
C THR A 163 -6.13 0.00 0.81
N GLU A 164 -5.39 -0.45 -0.22
CA GLU A 164 -4.45 0.42 -0.94
C GLU A 164 -5.17 1.50 -1.76
N MET A 165 -6.29 1.16 -2.38
CA MET A 165 -7.12 2.14 -3.09
C MET A 165 -7.71 3.21 -2.15
N GLU A 166 -8.16 2.85 -0.95
CA GLU A 166 -8.65 3.81 0.04
C GLU A 166 -7.52 4.73 0.53
N ARG A 167 -6.35 4.18 0.84
CA ARG A 167 -5.16 4.97 1.19
C ARG A 167 -4.78 5.95 0.09
N SER A 168 -4.80 5.51 -1.16
CA SER A 168 -4.49 6.37 -2.30
C SER A 168 -5.52 7.50 -2.47
N LYS A 169 -6.81 7.23 -2.28
CA LYS A 169 -7.87 8.27 -2.33
C LYS A 169 -7.67 9.33 -1.26
N VAL A 170 -7.40 8.90 -0.01
CA VAL A 170 -7.12 9.82 1.10
C VAL A 170 -5.87 10.65 0.80
N ARG A 171 -4.77 10.02 0.36
CA ARG A 171 -3.53 10.71 -0.04
C ARG A 171 -3.79 11.76 -1.12
N ASN A 172 -4.53 11.40 -2.18
CA ASN A 172 -4.82 12.32 -3.28
C ASN A 172 -5.75 13.48 -2.86
N ALA A 173 -6.68 13.25 -1.94
CA ALA A 173 -7.50 14.33 -1.39
C ALA A 173 -6.69 15.32 -0.56
N PHE A 174 -5.77 14.82 0.27
CA PHE A 174 -4.90 15.69 1.08
C PHE A 174 -3.79 16.37 0.26
N SER A 175 -3.35 15.78 -0.85
CA SER A 175 -2.33 16.40 -1.73
C SER A 175 -2.81 17.67 -2.44
N GLN A 176 -4.11 17.95 -2.43
CA GLN A 176 -4.67 19.21 -2.91
C GLN A 176 -4.60 20.35 -1.88
N TYR A 177 -4.42 20.01 -0.60
CA TYR A 177 -4.39 20.95 0.52
C TYR A 177 -3.03 21.06 1.20
N LEU A 178 -2.15 20.08 0.97
CA LEU A 178 -0.81 20.01 1.57
C LEU A 178 0.24 19.91 0.46
N SER A 179 1.43 20.44 0.70
CA SER A 179 2.52 20.24 -0.24
C SER A 179 2.83 18.75 -0.46
N PRO A 180 3.25 18.33 -1.66
CA PRO A 180 3.60 16.93 -1.95
C PRO A 180 4.59 16.35 -0.93
N VAL A 181 5.55 17.14 -0.49
CA VAL A 181 6.57 16.78 0.50
C VAL A 181 5.95 16.50 1.86
N MET A 182 4.95 17.28 2.26
CA MET A 182 4.24 17.10 3.53
C MET A 182 3.38 15.84 3.51
N VAL A 183 2.71 15.58 2.39
CA VAL A 183 1.93 14.34 2.19
C VAL A 183 2.81 13.10 2.31
N GLU A 184 4.03 13.16 1.77
CA GLU A 184 4.97 12.05 1.84
C GLU A 184 5.53 11.84 3.26
N LYS A 185 5.88 12.91 3.97
CA LYS A 185 6.29 12.86 5.38
C LYS A 185 5.19 12.28 6.27
N LEU A 186 3.92 12.66 6.05
CA LEU A 186 2.75 12.10 6.73
C LEU A 186 2.51 10.63 6.41
N ALA A 187 2.74 10.22 5.18
CA ALA A 187 2.58 8.82 4.76
C ALA A 187 3.65 7.89 5.37
N GLN A 188 4.82 8.42 5.70
CA GLN A 188 5.95 7.68 6.27
C GLN A 188 5.95 7.68 7.80
N SER A 189 5.39 8.71 8.46
CA SER A 189 5.31 8.80 9.92
C SER A 189 4.03 8.13 10.43
N SER A 190 4.18 7.13 11.29
CA SER A 190 3.07 6.55 12.07
C SER A 190 2.65 7.44 13.24
N GLU A 191 3.32 8.59 13.44
CA GLU A 191 3.01 9.53 14.50
C GLU A 191 1.83 10.40 14.11
N SER A 192 0.87 10.50 15.03
CA SER A 192 -0.25 11.43 14.91
C SER A 192 0.28 12.86 14.75
N LEU A 193 -0.30 13.64 13.84
CA LEU A 193 -0.06 15.07 13.73
C LEU A 193 -0.35 15.73 15.08
N VAL A 194 0.72 16.06 15.81
CA VAL A 194 0.62 16.77 17.10
C VAL A 194 0.80 18.26 16.83
N LEU A 195 0.00 19.08 17.52
CA LEU A 195 0.22 20.52 17.55
C LEU A 195 1.60 20.78 18.18
N GLY A 196 2.41 21.60 17.51
CA GLY A 196 3.74 21.96 17.96
C GLY A 196 4.57 22.53 16.85
N GLY A 197 5.67 23.17 17.22
CA GLY A 197 6.60 23.77 16.27
C GLY A 197 8.04 23.66 16.77
N GLU A 198 8.96 23.63 15.84
CA GLU A 198 10.41 23.70 16.09
C GLU A 198 10.97 25.04 15.67
N ARG A 199 12.04 25.47 16.35
CA ARG A 199 12.77 26.67 15.99
C ARG A 199 13.81 26.33 14.94
N LYS A 200 13.74 27.02 13.78
CA LYS A 200 14.60 26.75 12.64
C LYS A 200 14.87 28.01 11.84
N GLU A 201 16.06 28.14 11.25
CA GLU A 201 16.33 29.16 10.27
C GLU A 201 15.62 28.84 8.96
N MET A 202 14.81 29.74 8.47
CA MET A 202 13.95 29.55 7.31
C MET A 202 14.18 30.70 6.31
N THR A 203 14.04 30.41 5.03
CA THR A 203 13.88 31.46 4.01
C THR A 203 12.42 31.50 3.60
N VAL A 204 11.81 32.65 3.72
CA VAL A 204 10.39 32.91 3.46
C VAL A 204 10.24 33.82 2.27
N LEU A 205 9.31 33.52 1.39
CA LEU A 205 8.96 34.29 0.21
C LEU A 205 7.49 34.69 0.27
N PHE A 206 7.22 35.93 -0.01
CA PHE A 206 5.92 36.48 -0.36
C PHE A 206 5.92 36.98 -1.78
N SER A 207 4.86 36.68 -2.54
CA SER A 207 4.67 37.21 -3.90
C SER A 207 3.26 37.68 -4.08
N ASP A 208 3.04 38.89 -4.60
CA ASP A 208 1.73 39.48 -4.82
C ASP A 208 1.64 40.10 -6.22
N ILE A 209 0.41 40.20 -6.78
CA ILE A 209 0.22 40.80 -8.11
C ILE A 209 0.23 42.33 -7.98
N ARG A 210 0.99 42.98 -8.82
CA ARG A 210 0.99 44.44 -8.91
C ARG A 210 -0.31 44.95 -9.54
N GLY A 211 -0.99 45.86 -8.85
CA GLY A 211 -2.21 46.47 -9.37
C GLY A 211 -3.42 45.55 -9.41
N PHE A 212 -3.45 44.50 -8.62
CA PHE A 212 -4.57 43.52 -8.58
C PHE A 212 -5.95 44.15 -8.41
N THR A 213 -6.06 45.25 -7.64
CA THR A 213 -7.34 45.98 -7.47
C THR A 213 -7.85 46.52 -8.81
N ALA A 214 -7.01 47.05 -9.68
CA ALA A 214 -7.42 47.53 -11.00
C ALA A 214 -7.85 46.32 -11.90
N ILE A 215 -7.05 45.27 -11.89
CA ILE A 215 -7.38 44.04 -12.63
C ILE A 215 -8.75 43.47 -12.18
N SER A 216 -9.01 43.40 -10.88
CA SER A 216 -10.28 42.91 -10.32
C SER A 216 -11.47 43.80 -10.69
N GLU A 217 -11.28 45.10 -10.85
CA GLU A 217 -12.31 46.03 -11.31
C GLU A 217 -12.67 45.78 -12.80
N GLU A 218 -11.70 45.50 -13.66
CA GLU A 218 -11.95 45.15 -15.07
C GLU A 218 -12.85 43.90 -15.21
N TYR A 219 -12.61 42.93 -14.33
CA TYR A 219 -13.39 41.66 -14.29
C TYR A 219 -14.67 41.75 -13.45
N LYS A 220 -15.13 42.93 -13.01
CA LYS A 220 -16.32 43.13 -12.19
C LYS A 220 -17.57 42.44 -12.75
N ASN A 221 -17.71 42.38 -14.06
CA ASN A 221 -18.82 41.76 -14.75
C ASN A 221 -18.54 40.31 -15.19
N ASP A 222 -17.34 39.79 -14.95
CA ASP A 222 -16.87 38.44 -15.28
C ASP A 222 -16.07 37.81 -14.13
N PRO A 223 -16.72 37.44 -12.99
CA PRO A 223 -16.05 36.84 -11.84
C PRO A 223 -15.42 35.47 -12.16
N GLU A 224 -15.99 34.72 -13.12
CA GLU A 224 -15.43 33.42 -13.55
C GLU A 224 -14.10 33.65 -14.26
N GLY A 225 -14.02 34.60 -15.20
CA GLY A 225 -12.79 34.97 -15.88
C GLY A 225 -11.70 35.45 -14.92
N LEU A 226 -12.04 36.24 -13.88
CA LEU A 226 -11.08 36.60 -12.83
C LEU A 226 -10.54 35.39 -12.08
N THR A 227 -11.44 34.47 -11.71
CA THR A 227 -11.05 33.25 -11.00
C THR A 227 -10.11 32.38 -11.85
N ASP A 228 -10.42 32.24 -13.13
CA ASP A 228 -9.57 31.49 -14.07
C ASP A 228 -8.21 32.13 -14.24
N LEU A 229 -8.13 33.45 -14.35
CA LEU A 229 -6.88 34.22 -14.43
C LEU A 229 -6.01 33.98 -13.17
N ILE A 230 -6.61 34.15 -11.98
CA ILE A 230 -5.91 33.92 -10.70
C ILE A 230 -5.43 32.49 -10.60
N ASN A 231 -6.27 31.49 -10.94
CA ASN A 231 -5.89 30.09 -10.88
C ASN A 231 -4.75 29.74 -11.84
N GLN A 232 -4.73 30.31 -13.05
CA GLN A 232 -3.65 30.14 -14.00
C GLN A 232 -2.35 30.77 -13.47
N LEU A 233 -2.40 31.97 -12.93
CA LEU A 233 -1.27 32.65 -12.33
C LEU A 233 -0.72 31.85 -11.14
N LEU A 234 -1.56 31.58 -10.13
CA LEU A 234 -1.15 30.85 -8.92
C LEU A 234 -0.54 29.50 -9.27
N SER A 235 -1.13 28.77 -10.24
CA SER A 235 -0.60 27.48 -10.70
C SER A 235 0.78 27.64 -11.37
N THR A 236 0.96 28.66 -12.20
CA THR A 236 2.22 28.94 -12.90
C THR A 236 3.33 29.27 -11.91
N LEU A 237 3.09 30.16 -10.98
CA LEU A 237 4.08 30.59 -9.99
C LEU A 237 4.38 29.48 -8.97
N SER A 238 3.36 28.76 -8.51
CA SER A 238 3.51 27.65 -7.55
C SER A 238 4.36 26.53 -8.11
N ASN A 239 4.25 26.24 -9.41
CA ASN A 239 5.08 25.22 -10.04
C ASN A 239 6.57 25.55 -9.94
N GLU A 240 6.95 26.83 -10.05
CA GLU A 240 8.34 27.24 -9.94
C GLU A 240 8.87 27.16 -8.50
N ILE A 241 8.03 27.47 -7.51
CA ILE A 241 8.33 27.24 -6.09
C ILE A 241 8.55 25.75 -5.81
N LEU A 242 7.69 24.89 -6.31
CA LEU A 242 7.77 23.44 -6.08
C LEU A 242 8.99 22.81 -6.79
N LYS A 243 9.40 23.31 -7.96
CA LYS A 243 10.61 22.84 -8.67
C LYS A 243 11.89 23.06 -7.86
N THR A 244 11.95 24.10 -7.05
CA THR A 244 13.05 24.38 -6.14
C THR A 244 12.87 23.76 -4.75
N GLU A 245 11.92 22.81 -4.63
CA GLU A 245 11.57 22.13 -3.38
C GLU A 245 11.08 23.07 -2.27
N GLY A 246 10.47 24.20 -2.64
CA GLY A 246 9.81 25.10 -1.71
C GLY A 246 8.49 24.53 -1.21
N THR A 247 8.12 24.89 0.01
CA THR A 247 6.83 24.55 0.62
C THR A 247 5.90 25.74 0.50
N ILE A 248 4.76 25.57 -0.18
CA ILE A 248 3.72 26.60 -0.23
C ILE A 248 2.95 26.51 1.09
N ASP A 249 2.93 27.61 1.83
CA ASP A 249 2.15 27.72 3.06
C ASP A 249 0.66 27.91 2.74
N LYS A 250 0.36 29.03 2.09
CA LYS A 250 -1.02 29.40 1.76
C LYS A 250 -1.09 30.40 0.63
N TYR A 251 -2.28 30.50 0.07
CA TYR A 251 -2.70 31.61 -0.80
C TYR A 251 -3.54 32.60 -0.01
N MET A 252 -3.31 33.88 -0.18
CA MET A 252 -4.07 34.96 0.44
C MET A 252 -4.58 35.89 -0.66
N GLY A 253 -5.69 35.48 -1.33
CA GLY A 253 -6.16 36.12 -2.55
C GLY A 253 -5.23 35.81 -3.70
N ASP A 254 -4.55 36.83 -4.21
CA ASP A 254 -3.53 36.76 -5.27
C ASP A 254 -2.08 36.62 -4.73
N CYS A 255 -1.91 36.68 -3.42
CA CYS A 255 -0.62 36.55 -2.78
C CYS A 255 -0.28 35.07 -2.50
N ILE A 256 0.98 34.71 -2.76
CA ILE A 256 1.55 33.39 -2.41
C ILE A 256 2.53 33.59 -1.25
N MET A 257 2.37 32.78 -0.20
CA MET A 257 3.36 32.60 0.85
C MET A 257 4.03 31.23 0.72
N ALA A 258 5.35 31.22 0.65
CA ALA A 258 6.14 29.99 0.57
C ALA A 258 7.40 30.08 1.44
N PHE A 259 7.98 28.92 1.78
CA PHE A 259 9.22 28.86 2.56
C PHE A 259 10.06 27.64 2.18
N TRP A 260 11.36 27.71 2.52
CA TRP A 260 12.35 26.65 2.34
C TRP A 260 13.01 26.28 3.66
N ASN A 261 13.66 25.13 3.72
CA ASN A 261 14.30 24.50 4.86
C ASN A 261 13.32 23.78 5.82
N ALA A 262 12.07 23.61 5.45
CA ALA A 262 11.12 22.73 6.14
C ALA A 262 10.04 22.25 5.15
N PRO A 263 9.48 21.06 5.36
CA PRO A 263 9.76 20.07 6.40
C PRO A 263 11.04 19.25 6.18
N ILE A 264 11.75 19.47 5.08
CA ILE A 264 13.05 18.86 4.75
C ILE A 264 14.16 19.88 4.98
N ASP A 265 15.28 19.44 5.57
CA ASP A 265 16.45 20.26 5.76
C ASP A 265 17.13 20.56 4.41
N GLN A 266 17.43 21.84 4.17
CA GLN A 266 18.04 22.33 2.95
C GLN A 266 19.15 23.31 3.33
N SER A 267 20.40 22.94 3.09
CA SER A 267 21.54 23.81 3.38
C SER A 267 21.64 25.03 2.43
N ASP A 268 21.01 24.96 1.28
CA ASP A 268 20.97 25.91 0.18
C ASP A 268 19.58 26.59 0.04
N HIS A 269 18.82 26.69 1.15
CA HIS A 269 17.46 27.24 1.14
C HIS A 269 17.37 28.70 0.68
N ARG A 270 18.43 29.49 0.84
CA ARG A 270 18.50 30.89 0.40
C ARG A 270 18.59 30.97 -1.11
N GLU A 271 19.52 30.23 -1.68
CA GLU A 271 19.75 30.14 -3.13
C GLU A 271 18.52 29.63 -3.85
N ARG A 272 17.90 28.58 -3.32
CA ARG A 272 16.65 27.97 -3.87
C ARG A 272 15.49 28.96 -3.89
N ALA A 273 15.32 29.76 -2.84
CA ALA A 273 14.27 30.77 -2.80
C ALA A 273 14.48 31.88 -3.84
N ILE A 274 15.74 32.29 -4.06
CA ILE A 274 16.10 33.29 -5.06
C ILE A 274 15.94 32.72 -6.48
N GLU A 275 16.36 31.48 -6.71
CA GLU A 275 16.15 30.79 -7.96
C GLU A 275 14.64 30.66 -8.28
N ALA A 276 13.82 30.29 -7.29
CA ALA A 276 12.38 30.27 -7.45
C ALA A 276 11.84 31.64 -7.90
N ALA A 277 12.30 32.72 -7.27
CA ALA A 277 11.86 34.06 -7.61
C ALA A 277 12.21 34.45 -9.06
N PHE A 278 13.39 34.11 -9.56
CA PHE A 278 13.76 34.34 -10.96
C PHE A 278 12.93 33.47 -11.92
N ASN A 279 12.73 32.22 -11.56
CA ASN A 279 11.90 31.29 -12.36
C ASN A 279 10.44 31.75 -12.42
N MET A 280 9.90 32.26 -11.29
CA MET A 280 8.55 32.84 -11.24
C MET A 280 8.39 34.01 -12.18
N GLN A 281 9.39 34.95 -12.23
CA GLN A 281 9.39 36.10 -13.15
C GLN A 281 9.42 35.63 -14.62
N SER A 282 10.29 34.66 -14.94
CA SER A 282 10.40 34.12 -16.28
C SER A 282 9.12 33.40 -16.72
N ALA A 283 8.50 32.62 -15.81
CA ALA A 283 7.25 31.95 -16.06
C ALA A 283 6.06 32.90 -16.23
N LEU A 284 6.10 34.05 -15.54
CA LEU A 284 5.09 35.08 -15.68
C LEU A 284 5.15 35.75 -17.05
N ILE A 285 6.37 36.04 -17.59
CA ILE A 285 6.55 36.57 -18.94
C ILE A 285 5.91 35.59 -19.97
N ALA A 286 6.20 34.30 -19.86
CA ALA A 286 5.61 33.29 -20.73
C ALA A 286 4.07 33.19 -20.57
N LEU A 287 3.54 33.41 -19.36
CA LEU A 287 2.10 33.46 -19.13
C LEU A 287 1.46 34.67 -19.79
N ASN A 288 2.09 35.86 -19.69
CA ASN A 288 1.63 37.07 -20.34
C ASN A 288 1.55 36.90 -21.88
N GLU A 289 2.58 36.33 -22.49
CA GLU A 289 2.56 35.99 -23.92
C GLU A 289 1.38 35.06 -24.28
N LYS A 290 1.16 34.04 -23.49
CA LYS A 290 0.05 33.07 -23.68
C LYS A 290 -1.33 33.73 -23.55
N LEU A 291 -1.47 34.69 -22.65
CA LEU A 291 -2.71 35.44 -22.40
C LEU A 291 -2.89 36.60 -23.40
N GLY A 292 -1.90 36.88 -24.23
CA GLY A 292 -1.89 38.06 -25.13
C GLY A 292 -1.86 39.40 -24.41
N LYS A 293 -1.27 39.43 -23.21
CA LYS A 293 -1.08 40.64 -22.38
C LYS A 293 0.28 41.25 -22.66
N PHE A 294 0.32 42.48 -23.09
CA PHE A 294 1.54 43.18 -23.49
C PHE A 294 1.50 44.62 -22.99
N GLU A 295 2.67 45.20 -22.74
CA GLU A 295 2.87 46.58 -22.33
C GLU A 295 2.11 46.94 -21.02
N GLU A 296 1.18 47.89 -21.07
CA GLU A 296 0.43 48.35 -19.88
C GLU A 296 -0.49 47.31 -19.25
N ASP A 297 -0.85 46.28 -20.02
CA ASP A 297 -1.73 45.17 -19.54
C ASP A 297 -0.97 43.96 -19.02
N GLU A 298 0.37 44.00 -18.99
CA GLU A 298 1.20 42.90 -18.48
C GLU A 298 0.96 42.67 -17.00
N LEU A 299 0.76 41.34 -16.65
CA LEU A 299 0.77 40.95 -15.27
C LEU A 299 2.18 41.07 -14.72
N ALA A 300 2.34 41.75 -13.61
CA ALA A 300 3.60 41.89 -12.90
C ALA A 300 3.43 41.43 -11.43
N ILE A 301 4.49 40.88 -10.83
CA ILE A 301 4.52 40.49 -9.43
C ILE A 301 5.60 41.24 -8.67
N GLY A 302 5.33 41.52 -7.40
CA GLY A 302 6.29 41.87 -6.39
C GLY A 302 6.73 40.65 -5.60
N ILE A 303 7.99 40.52 -5.26
CA ILE A 303 8.53 39.41 -4.47
C ILE A 303 9.34 39.97 -3.30
N GLY A 304 9.06 39.51 -2.09
CA GLY A 304 9.83 39.79 -0.89
C GLY A 304 10.40 38.52 -0.31
N ILE A 305 11.71 38.47 -0.10
CA ILE A 305 12.41 37.30 0.47
C ILE A 305 13.15 37.72 1.74
N ASN A 306 12.97 36.93 2.80
CA ASN A 306 13.77 37.13 4.01
C ASN A 306 14.14 35.83 4.67
N THR A 307 15.35 35.77 5.23
CA THR A 307 15.88 34.63 5.95
C THR A 307 16.04 34.97 7.43
N GLY A 308 15.72 34.04 8.30
CA GLY A 308 15.97 34.16 9.74
C GLY A 308 15.27 33.11 10.58
N GLU A 309 15.45 33.19 11.91
CA GLU A 309 14.82 32.27 12.84
C GLU A 309 13.32 32.40 12.84
N CYS A 310 12.65 31.24 12.71
CA CYS A 310 11.21 31.10 12.74
C CYS A 310 10.81 29.86 13.59
N ILE A 311 9.56 29.82 13.95
CA ILE A 311 8.94 28.59 14.48
C ILE A 311 8.13 27.98 13.33
N VAL A 312 8.44 26.76 12.94
CA VAL A 312 7.75 26.00 11.88
C VAL A 312 7.10 24.74 12.45
N GLY A 313 5.87 24.46 12.07
CA GLY A 313 5.16 23.28 12.53
C GLY A 313 3.64 23.37 12.39
N ASN A 314 2.93 22.44 13.03
CA ASN A 314 1.46 22.41 13.02
C ASN A 314 0.91 23.42 14.03
N MET A 315 0.31 24.49 13.53
CA MET A 315 -0.18 25.59 14.33
C MET A 315 -1.66 25.85 14.06
N GLY A 316 -2.43 26.09 15.13
CA GLY A 316 -3.86 26.32 15.05
C GLY A 316 -4.60 25.81 16.26
N SER A 317 -5.84 25.35 16.06
CA SER A 317 -6.65 24.72 17.09
C SER A 317 -6.65 23.20 16.93
N GLU A 318 -7.12 22.48 17.96
CA GLU A 318 -7.32 21.01 17.89
C GLU A 318 -8.25 20.57 16.74
N GLN A 319 -9.14 21.46 16.27
CA GLN A 319 -10.11 21.19 15.21
C GLN A 319 -9.59 21.57 13.81
N ARG A 320 -8.67 22.53 13.74
CA ARG A 320 -8.09 23.02 12.49
C ARG A 320 -6.71 23.59 12.74
N PHE A 321 -5.73 23.00 12.11
CA PHE A 321 -4.35 23.47 12.12
C PHE A 321 -3.76 23.43 10.72
N ASP A 322 -2.81 24.32 10.47
CA ASP A 322 -2.03 24.36 9.25
C ASP A 322 -0.54 24.14 9.59
N TYR A 323 0.20 23.49 8.70
CA TYR A 323 1.66 23.46 8.79
C TYR A 323 2.18 24.78 8.25
N THR A 324 2.65 25.64 9.13
CA THR A 324 2.99 27.03 8.80
C THR A 324 4.23 27.49 9.55
N VAL A 325 4.71 28.67 9.19
CA VAL A 325 5.87 29.30 9.80
C VAL A 325 5.46 30.63 10.45
N LEU A 326 5.93 30.84 11.68
CA LEU A 326 5.71 32.08 12.43
C LEU A 326 7.06 32.69 12.87
N GLY A 327 7.19 33.99 12.75
CA GLY A 327 8.36 34.69 13.20
C GLY A 327 8.41 36.14 12.71
N ASP A 328 9.30 36.93 13.29
CA ASP A 328 9.55 38.30 12.83
C ASP A 328 10.12 38.34 11.40
N SER A 329 10.90 37.29 11.05
CA SER A 329 11.47 37.12 9.71
C SER A 329 10.38 36.91 8.64
N VAL A 330 9.24 36.25 8.99
CA VAL A 330 8.10 36.11 8.10
C VAL A 330 7.42 37.46 7.83
N ASN A 331 7.22 38.24 8.89
CA ASN A 331 6.62 39.57 8.77
C ASN A 331 7.50 40.49 7.95
N LEU A 332 8.84 40.36 8.08
CA LEU A 332 9.76 41.14 7.28
C LEU A 332 9.68 40.81 5.80
N ALA A 333 9.64 39.53 5.43
CA ALA A 333 9.48 39.09 4.04
C ALA A 333 8.23 39.70 3.38
N SER A 334 7.09 39.67 4.07
CA SER A 334 5.84 40.29 3.59
C SER A 334 5.96 41.78 3.38
N ARG A 335 6.68 42.49 4.26
CA ARG A 335 6.90 43.95 4.11
C ARG A 335 7.88 44.30 3.00
N LEU A 336 8.87 43.43 2.75
CA LEU A 336 9.81 43.58 1.66
C LEU A 336 9.11 43.43 0.30
N GLU A 337 8.14 42.51 0.22
CA GLU A 337 7.30 42.38 -0.98
C GLU A 337 6.64 43.74 -1.31
N GLY A 338 5.95 44.35 -0.34
CA GLY A 338 5.33 45.66 -0.53
C GLY A 338 6.29 46.79 -0.92
N GLN A 339 7.62 46.69 -0.64
CA GLN A 339 8.62 47.66 -1.08
C GLN A 339 9.01 47.48 -2.57
N SER A 340 8.74 46.33 -3.17
CA SER A 340 9.09 46.02 -4.56
C SER A 340 8.55 47.09 -5.55
N ASN A 341 7.37 47.61 -5.28
CA ASN A 341 6.76 48.62 -6.11
C ASN A 341 7.43 50.01 -5.90
N ASN A 342 7.82 50.34 -4.65
CA ASN A 342 8.42 51.62 -4.32
C ASN A 342 9.82 51.80 -4.93
N TYR A 343 10.59 50.72 -4.99
CA TYR A 343 11.96 50.73 -5.54
C TYR A 343 12.02 50.35 -7.02
N GLY A 344 10.91 49.91 -7.62
CA GLY A 344 10.86 49.52 -9.04
C GLY A 344 11.57 48.23 -9.38
N PHE A 345 11.95 47.43 -8.37
CA PHE A 345 12.54 46.11 -8.56
C PHE A 345 11.50 45.02 -8.31
N PRO A 346 11.50 43.95 -9.11
CA PRO A 346 10.54 42.89 -8.94
C PRO A 346 10.80 42.02 -7.69
N MET A 347 12.03 42.07 -7.14
CA MET A 347 12.44 41.26 -5.99
C MET A 347 13.22 42.08 -4.99
N ILE A 348 12.80 42.06 -3.73
CA ILE A 348 13.50 42.72 -2.60
C ILE A 348 13.87 41.68 -1.56
N LEU A 349 15.11 41.70 -1.09
CA LEU A 349 15.65 40.75 -0.12
C LEU A 349 16.09 41.46 1.16
N GLY A 350 15.91 40.78 2.29
CA GLY A 350 16.52 41.16 3.56
C GLY A 350 18.01 40.79 3.61
N GLN A 351 18.75 41.42 4.50
CA GLN A 351 20.20 41.25 4.63
C GLN A 351 20.62 39.77 4.78
N SER A 352 19.97 39.00 5.65
CA SER A 352 20.33 37.60 5.89
C SER A 352 20.07 36.68 4.68
N SER A 353 19.25 37.11 3.72
CA SER A 353 18.96 36.33 2.52
C SER A 353 20.04 36.43 1.45
N VAL A 354 20.90 37.41 1.53
CA VAL A 354 21.99 37.62 0.56
C VAL A 354 23.36 37.15 1.09
N GLU A 355 23.43 36.69 2.33
CA GLU A 355 24.61 36.10 2.92
C GLU A 355 25.04 34.82 2.20
N GLY A 356 26.28 34.77 1.73
CA GLY A 356 26.85 33.67 0.99
C GLY A 356 26.67 33.70 -0.53
N LEU A 357 25.92 34.69 -1.06
CA LEU A 357 25.76 34.91 -2.50
C LEU A 357 26.98 35.64 -3.10
N ASP A 358 27.14 35.52 -4.41
CA ASP A 358 28.16 36.29 -5.15
C ASP A 358 27.87 37.76 -5.04
N HIS A 359 28.81 38.50 -4.44
CA HIS A 359 28.71 39.93 -4.22
C HIS A 359 28.58 40.76 -5.52
N GLN A 360 28.97 40.22 -6.68
CA GLN A 360 28.83 40.93 -7.95
C GLN A 360 27.37 40.99 -8.42
N ARG A 361 26.51 40.13 -7.92
CA ARG A 361 25.10 40.09 -8.27
C ARG A 361 24.18 40.79 -7.28
N VAL A 362 24.66 41.07 -6.08
CA VAL A 362 23.89 41.65 -4.98
C VAL A 362 24.05 43.19 -5.00
N ILE A 363 22.93 43.89 -5.06
CA ILE A 363 22.88 45.37 -5.03
C ILE A 363 22.19 45.79 -3.74
N GLU A 364 22.87 46.57 -2.89
CA GLU A 364 22.26 47.23 -1.73
C GLU A 364 21.40 48.39 -2.24
N LEU A 365 20.14 48.42 -1.89
CA LEU A 365 19.17 49.41 -2.36
C LEU A 365 19.04 50.56 -1.36
N ASP A 366 18.77 50.23 -0.09
CA ASP A 366 18.49 51.25 0.93
C ASP A 366 18.61 50.69 2.34
N LEU A 367 18.46 51.56 3.32
CA LEU A 367 18.31 51.27 4.74
C LEU A 367 16.94 51.75 5.19
N ILE A 368 15.98 50.83 5.35
CA ILE A 368 14.59 51.20 5.63
C ILE A 368 14.21 50.97 7.08
N SER A 369 13.35 51.84 7.61
CA SER A 369 12.69 51.60 8.90
C SER A 369 11.43 50.78 8.68
N VAL A 370 11.43 49.60 9.22
CA VAL A 370 10.29 48.66 9.06
C VAL A 370 9.41 48.73 10.31
N LYS A 371 8.10 48.92 10.14
CA LYS A 371 7.13 49.01 11.26
C LYS A 371 7.28 47.81 12.19
N GLY A 372 7.54 48.07 13.50
CA GLY A 372 7.71 47.04 14.53
C GLY A 372 9.15 46.55 14.74
N LYS A 373 10.14 47.08 13.99
CA LYS A 373 11.57 46.93 14.32
C LYS A 373 12.13 48.24 14.88
N ASN A 374 13.02 48.14 15.87
CA ASN A 374 13.68 49.27 16.46
C ASN A 374 14.92 49.73 15.68
N GLU A 375 15.48 48.83 14.89
CA GLU A 375 16.66 49.10 14.06
C GLU A 375 16.27 49.10 12.58
N PRO A 376 16.84 49.98 11.76
CA PRO A 376 16.65 49.98 10.32
C PRO A 376 17.23 48.70 9.70
N GLU A 377 16.58 48.20 8.67
CA GLU A 377 16.98 47.01 7.94
C GLU A 377 17.55 47.39 6.57
N LYS A 378 18.70 46.81 6.21
CA LYS A 378 19.24 46.90 4.86
C LYS A 378 18.48 46.03 3.91
N ILE A 379 18.11 46.59 2.78
CA ILE A 379 17.40 45.87 1.72
C ILE A 379 18.25 45.79 0.46
N TYR A 380 18.09 44.68 -0.24
CA TYR A 380 18.87 44.31 -1.40
C TYR A 380 18.01 43.86 -2.55
N THR A 381 18.57 43.84 -3.74
CA THR A 381 18.06 43.06 -4.88
C THR A 381 19.21 42.27 -5.49
N VAL A 382 18.87 41.26 -6.28
CA VAL A 382 19.82 40.37 -6.97
C VAL A 382 19.58 40.49 -8.47
N LEU A 383 20.64 40.64 -9.25
CA LEU A 383 20.57 40.63 -10.71
C LEU A 383 20.54 39.18 -11.25
N PRO A 384 19.81 38.91 -12.34
CA PRO A 384 19.86 37.64 -13.02
C PRO A 384 21.26 37.35 -13.57
N GLU A 385 21.53 36.09 -13.88
CA GLU A 385 22.77 35.64 -14.51
C GLU A 385 22.92 36.18 -15.92
#